data_a9297d0113d303709acd371cb218eab1
#
_entry.id   a9297d0113d303709acd371cb218eab1
#
_cell.length_a   1.000
_cell.length_b   1.000
_cell.length_c   1.000
_cell.angle_alpha   90.00
_cell.angle_beta   90.00
_cell.angle_gamma   90.00
#
_symmetry.space_group_name_H-M   'P 1'
#
loop_
_entity.id
_entity.type
_entity.pdbx_description
1 polymer ?
#
loop_
_entity_poly.entity_id
_entity_poly.type
_entity_poly.pdbx_seq_one_letter_code
_entity_poly.pdbx_strand_id
1 'polypeptide(L)'
;VGELSGLSGPIRRELTSQNLTIEKLTALMESFVEAVRDGTYRYAGWPNSAYRVSKAGLNALTRLLAAELAPRRIKVDAVCPGWVRTRMGGQSATRGIVEGAQSILWAATLPEDGPTGGFFRDGRKIAW
;
A
#
# COMPACT_ATOMS: atom_id res chain seq x y z
N VAL A 1 4.70 3.01 -6.13
CA VAL A 1 4.20 1.64 -5.91
C VAL A 1 3.19 1.68 -4.78
N GLY A 2 2.18 0.80 -4.82
CA GLY A 2 1.06 0.84 -3.89
C GLY A 2 -0.11 1.71 -4.35
N GLU A 3 0.05 2.39 -5.46
CA GLU A 3 -1.00 3.14 -6.13
C GLU A 3 -2.01 2.21 -6.81
N LEU A 4 -3.24 2.67 -6.90
CA LEU A 4 -4.32 1.95 -7.58
C LEU A 4 -4.26 2.04 -9.12
N SER A 5 -3.33 2.83 -9.65
CA SER A 5 -3.12 2.94 -11.09
C SER A 5 -2.75 1.57 -11.68
N GLY A 6 -3.40 1.19 -12.78
CA GLY A 6 -3.21 -0.11 -13.42
C GLY A 6 -4.11 -1.23 -12.92
N LEU A 7 -4.90 -1.01 -11.86
CA LEU A 7 -6.00 -1.88 -11.46
C LEU A 7 -7.28 -1.49 -12.22
N SER A 8 -8.12 -2.46 -12.54
CA SER A 8 -9.44 -2.18 -13.14
C SER A 8 -10.33 -1.37 -12.19
N GLY A 9 -11.34 -0.70 -12.76
CA GLY A 9 -12.30 0.07 -11.97
C GLY A 9 -13.01 -0.76 -10.88
N PRO A 10 -13.50 -1.98 -11.16
CA PRO A 10 -14.07 -2.85 -10.14
C PRO A 10 -13.13 -3.13 -8.98
N ILE A 11 -11.90 -3.58 -9.24
CA ILE A 11 -10.91 -3.90 -8.20
C ILE A 11 -10.59 -2.67 -7.35
N ARG A 12 -10.42 -1.49 -7.99
CA ARG A 12 -10.20 -0.24 -7.25
C ARG A 12 -11.37 0.09 -6.32
N ARG A 13 -12.61 -0.06 -6.80
CA ARG A 13 -13.80 0.18 -5.95
C ARG A 13 -13.85 -0.75 -4.75
N GLU A 14 -13.52 -2.02 -4.92
CA GLU A 14 -13.45 -2.96 -3.80
C GLU A 14 -12.39 -2.56 -2.78
N LEU A 15 -11.16 -2.30 -3.22
CA LEU A 15 -10.05 -1.89 -2.34
C LEU A 15 -10.34 -0.58 -1.60
N THR A 16 -11.10 0.35 -2.18
CA THR A 16 -11.43 1.65 -1.58
C THR A 16 -12.77 1.68 -0.86
N SER A 17 -13.52 0.56 -0.89
CA SER A 17 -14.84 0.47 -0.27
C SER A 17 -14.78 0.76 1.24
N GLN A 18 -15.77 1.47 1.74
CA GLN A 18 -15.97 1.64 3.19
C GLN A 18 -16.45 0.34 3.87
N ASN A 19 -16.99 -0.60 3.09
CA ASN A 19 -17.44 -1.90 3.55
C ASN A 19 -16.38 -3.01 3.34
N LEU A 20 -15.13 -2.63 3.04
CA LEU A 20 -14.03 -3.57 2.96
C LEU A 20 -13.74 -4.13 4.35
N THR A 21 -13.54 -5.44 4.44
CA THR A 21 -13.09 -6.14 5.65
C THR A 21 -11.79 -6.89 5.36
N ILE A 22 -11.12 -7.38 6.40
CA ILE A 22 -9.90 -8.19 6.22
C ILE A 22 -10.22 -9.46 5.42
N GLU A 23 -11.35 -10.11 5.67
CA GLU A 23 -11.77 -11.31 4.94
C GLU A 23 -12.01 -11.01 3.45
N LYS A 24 -12.69 -9.90 3.14
CA LYS A 24 -12.91 -9.47 1.74
C LYS A 24 -11.60 -9.11 1.05
N LEU A 25 -10.69 -8.41 1.76
CA LEU A 25 -9.37 -8.10 1.23
C LEU A 25 -8.58 -9.38 0.95
N THR A 26 -8.60 -10.34 1.88
CA THR A 26 -7.93 -11.63 1.71
C THR A 26 -8.47 -12.36 0.48
N ALA A 27 -9.80 -12.52 0.37
CA ALA A 27 -10.44 -13.15 -0.77
C ALA A 27 -10.08 -12.45 -2.10
N LEU A 28 -10.02 -11.12 -2.11
CA LEU A 28 -9.62 -10.36 -3.28
C LEU A 28 -8.15 -10.63 -3.67
N MET A 29 -7.23 -10.71 -2.69
CA MET A 29 -5.83 -11.05 -2.98
C MET A 29 -5.66 -12.50 -3.45
N GLU A 30 -6.43 -13.43 -2.89
CA GLU A 30 -6.46 -14.83 -3.34
C GLU A 30 -6.95 -14.94 -4.77
N SER A 31 -7.98 -14.18 -5.16
CA SER A 31 -8.48 -14.16 -6.54
C SER A 31 -7.41 -13.72 -7.55
N PHE A 32 -6.50 -12.82 -7.15
CA PHE A 32 -5.33 -12.48 -7.97
C PHE A 32 -4.40 -13.68 -8.14
N VAL A 33 -4.10 -14.39 -7.06
CA VAL A 33 -3.20 -15.57 -7.10
C VAL A 33 -3.78 -16.65 -8.01
N GLU A 34 -5.08 -16.91 -7.90
CA GLU A 34 -5.79 -17.87 -8.77
C GLU A 34 -5.75 -17.42 -10.24
N ALA A 35 -6.07 -16.16 -10.51
CA ALA A 35 -6.04 -15.61 -11.86
C ALA A 35 -4.63 -15.65 -12.50
N VAL A 36 -3.57 -15.51 -11.70
CA VAL A 36 -2.19 -15.70 -12.17
C VAL A 36 -1.92 -17.17 -12.49
N ARG A 37 -2.35 -18.09 -11.62
CA ARG A 37 -2.20 -19.54 -11.82
C ARG A 37 -2.89 -20.00 -13.10
N ASP A 38 -4.09 -19.46 -13.37
CA ASP A 38 -4.90 -19.80 -14.54
C ASP A 38 -4.53 -19.01 -15.80
N GLY A 39 -3.60 -18.06 -15.70
CA GLY A 39 -3.21 -17.20 -16.82
C GLY A 39 -4.26 -16.14 -17.21
N THR A 40 -5.28 -15.93 -16.40
CA THR A 40 -6.44 -15.05 -16.69
C THR A 40 -6.37 -13.66 -16.07
N TYR A 41 -5.31 -13.35 -15.32
CA TYR A 41 -5.21 -12.14 -14.50
C TYR A 41 -5.49 -10.84 -15.27
N ARG A 42 -5.10 -10.73 -16.55
CA ARG A 42 -5.38 -9.55 -17.37
C ARG A 42 -6.87 -9.37 -17.65
N TYR A 43 -7.57 -10.45 -17.96
CA TYR A 43 -9.03 -10.46 -18.18
C TYR A 43 -9.78 -10.17 -16.89
N ALA A 44 -9.25 -10.62 -15.75
CA ALA A 44 -9.78 -10.32 -14.43
C ALA A 44 -9.49 -8.87 -13.95
N GLY A 45 -8.77 -8.08 -14.74
CA GLY A 45 -8.51 -6.67 -14.47
C GLY A 45 -7.29 -6.39 -13.57
N TRP A 46 -6.41 -7.39 -13.41
CA TRP A 46 -5.18 -7.27 -12.64
C TRP A 46 -4.01 -6.81 -13.50
N PRO A 47 -3.07 -6.01 -12.94
CA PRO A 47 -1.86 -5.59 -13.65
C PRO A 47 -0.84 -6.73 -13.74
N ASN A 48 0.07 -6.63 -14.69
CA ASN A 48 1.20 -7.56 -14.82
C ASN A 48 2.32 -7.23 -13.81
N SER A 49 1.97 -7.20 -12.52
CA SER A 49 2.94 -6.98 -11.45
C SER A 49 2.38 -7.41 -10.11
N ALA A 50 2.77 -8.59 -9.65
CA ALA A 50 2.43 -9.09 -8.32
C ALA A 50 2.91 -8.15 -7.21
N TYR A 51 4.08 -7.52 -7.40
CA TYR A 51 4.61 -6.53 -6.47
C TYR A 51 3.66 -5.32 -6.30
N ARG A 52 3.13 -4.77 -7.41
CA ARG A 52 2.16 -3.66 -7.33
C ARG A 52 0.87 -4.08 -6.65
N VAL A 53 0.35 -5.26 -6.98
CA VAL A 53 -0.86 -5.81 -6.35
C VAL A 53 -0.66 -6.00 -4.85
N SER A 54 0.44 -6.62 -4.43
CA SER A 54 0.75 -6.81 -3.00
C SER A 54 0.83 -5.48 -2.23
N LYS A 55 1.41 -4.43 -2.85
CA LYS A 55 1.52 -3.12 -2.20
C LYS A 55 0.19 -2.36 -2.17
N ALA A 56 -0.67 -2.52 -3.16
CA ALA A 56 -2.04 -1.98 -3.11
C ALA A 56 -2.86 -2.67 -2.01
N GLY A 57 -2.75 -4.00 -1.88
CA GLY A 57 -3.36 -4.76 -0.79
C GLY A 57 -2.83 -4.33 0.58
N LEU A 58 -1.52 -4.08 0.71
CA LEU A 58 -0.92 -3.59 1.96
C LEU A 58 -1.46 -2.20 2.36
N ASN A 59 -1.65 -1.30 1.41
CA ASN A 59 -2.25 0.01 1.68
C ASN A 59 -3.72 -0.12 2.11
N ALA A 60 -4.49 -1.03 1.51
CA ALA A 60 -5.86 -1.31 1.94
C ALA A 60 -5.88 -1.87 3.37
N LEU A 61 -5.00 -2.82 3.69
CA LEU A 61 -4.86 -3.37 5.03
C LEU A 61 -4.46 -2.30 6.06
N THR A 62 -3.56 -1.38 5.70
CA THR A 62 -3.18 -0.24 6.55
C THR A 62 -4.41 0.57 6.98
N ARG A 63 -5.33 0.85 6.06
CA ARG A 63 -6.58 1.59 6.37
C ARG A 63 -7.50 0.79 7.30
N LEU A 64 -7.65 -0.51 7.05
CA LEU A 64 -8.48 -1.38 7.90
C LEU A 64 -7.93 -1.45 9.32
N LEU A 65 -6.62 -1.70 9.47
CA LEU A 65 -5.97 -1.75 10.77
C LEU A 65 -5.98 -0.39 11.49
N ALA A 66 -5.83 0.71 10.77
CA ALA A 66 -5.93 2.04 11.36
C ALA A 66 -7.31 2.29 11.99
N ALA A 67 -8.39 1.87 11.31
CA ALA A 67 -9.75 1.99 11.83
C ALA A 67 -9.98 1.04 13.03
N GLU A 68 -9.52 -0.21 12.94
CA GLU A 68 -9.67 -1.21 14.00
C GLU A 68 -8.93 -0.82 15.28
N LEU A 69 -7.72 -0.27 15.12
CA LEU A 69 -6.84 0.04 16.25
C LEU A 69 -7.00 1.48 16.80
N ALA A 70 -7.83 2.30 16.16
CA ALA A 70 -8.10 3.68 16.60
C ALA A 70 -8.57 3.77 18.06
N PRO A 71 -9.47 2.90 18.57
CA PRO A 71 -9.88 2.95 19.99
C PRO A 71 -8.73 2.70 20.97
N ARG A 72 -7.68 2.03 20.52
CA ARG A 72 -6.46 1.76 21.30
C ARG A 72 -5.39 2.85 21.14
N ARG A 73 -5.69 3.91 20.39
CA ARG A 73 -4.76 5.00 20.03
C ARG A 73 -3.48 4.50 19.33
N ILE A 74 -3.58 3.41 18.58
CA ILE A 74 -2.48 2.89 17.77
C ILE A 74 -2.61 3.45 16.36
N LYS A 75 -1.58 4.15 15.90
CA LYS A 75 -1.50 4.65 14.53
C LYS A 75 -0.97 3.57 13.60
N VAL A 76 -1.58 3.50 12.42
CA VAL A 76 -1.14 2.58 11.35
C VAL A 76 -1.10 3.39 10.05
N ASP A 77 0.08 3.61 9.53
CA ASP A 77 0.31 4.35 8.30
C ASP A 77 1.23 3.58 7.36
N ALA A 78 1.06 3.79 6.07
CA ALA A 78 1.96 3.29 5.04
C ALA A 78 2.92 4.39 4.59
N VAL A 79 4.18 4.04 4.39
CA VAL A 79 5.22 4.98 3.94
C VAL A 79 5.87 4.49 2.66
N CYS A 80 5.97 5.37 1.67
CA CYS A 80 6.75 5.16 0.47
C CYS A 80 8.08 5.90 0.60
N PRO A 81 9.22 5.22 0.78
CA PRO A 81 10.52 5.87 0.87
C PRO A 81 11.01 6.43 -0.47
N GLY A 82 10.28 6.17 -1.55
CA GLY A 82 10.72 6.44 -2.91
C GLY A 82 11.60 5.33 -3.48
N TRP A 83 12.28 5.58 -4.60
CA TRP A 83 13.22 4.64 -5.19
C TRP A 83 14.62 4.89 -4.63
N VAL A 84 14.98 4.09 -3.63
CA VAL A 84 16.17 4.29 -2.80
C VAL A 84 17.31 3.38 -3.25
N ARG A 85 18.55 3.91 -3.30
CA ARG A 85 19.78 3.15 -3.62
C ARG A 85 20.13 2.17 -2.52
N THR A 86 19.51 1.00 -2.59
CA THR A 86 19.74 -0.17 -1.75
C THR A 86 20.06 -1.35 -2.65
N ARG A 87 20.36 -2.50 -2.05
CA ARG A 87 20.51 -3.75 -2.82
C ARG A 87 19.27 -4.05 -3.67
N MET A 88 18.05 -3.76 -3.17
CA MET A 88 16.79 -3.93 -3.91
C MET A 88 16.59 -2.84 -4.98
N GLY A 89 16.90 -1.59 -4.65
CA GLY A 89 16.66 -0.44 -5.54
C GLY A 89 17.67 -0.32 -6.68
N GLY A 90 18.86 -0.88 -6.51
CA GLY A 90 19.95 -0.81 -7.49
C GLY A 90 20.66 0.56 -7.52
N GLN A 91 21.74 0.64 -8.32
CA GLN A 91 22.57 1.85 -8.44
C GLN A 91 21.86 3.01 -9.16
N SER A 92 20.91 2.70 -10.03
CA SER A 92 20.15 3.71 -10.79
C SER A 92 19.08 4.41 -9.97
N ALA A 93 18.84 3.98 -8.73
CA ALA A 93 17.86 4.60 -7.86
C ALA A 93 18.20 6.06 -7.57
N THR A 94 17.19 6.93 -7.61
CA THR A 94 17.36 8.38 -7.57
C THR A 94 17.53 8.94 -6.17
N ARG A 95 17.16 8.18 -5.12
CA ARG A 95 17.22 8.64 -3.72
C ARG A 95 18.35 7.98 -2.94
N GLY A 96 18.97 8.73 -2.04
CA GLY A 96 19.93 8.21 -1.07
C GLY A 96 19.24 7.43 0.06
N ILE A 97 20.01 6.59 0.76
CA ILE A 97 19.51 5.79 1.90
C ILE A 97 18.98 6.69 3.02
N VAL A 98 19.73 7.75 3.36
CA VAL A 98 19.33 8.70 4.41
C VAL A 98 18.01 9.39 4.07
N GLU A 99 17.87 9.84 2.83
CA GLU A 99 16.66 10.50 2.34
C GLU A 99 15.44 9.57 2.40
N GLY A 100 15.59 8.30 2.00
CA GLY A 100 14.52 7.30 2.11
C GLY A 100 14.17 6.99 3.56
N ALA A 101 15.18 6.89 4.44
CA ALA A 101 14.98 6.61 5.86
C ALA A 101 14.28 7.76 6.61
N GLN A 102 14.53 9.01 6.22
CA GLN A 102 13.85 10.17 6.82
C GLN A 102 12.33 10.09 6.67
N SER A 103 11.83 9.60 5.54
CA SER A 103 10.39 9.41 5.32
C SER A 103 9.79 8.42 6.32
N ILE A 104 10.51 7.34 6.62
CA ILE A 104 10.11 6.30 7.58
C ILE A 104 10.19 6.84 9.01
N LEU A 105 11.29 7.53 9.35
CA LEU A 105 11.49 8.11 10.68
C LEU A 105 10.40 9.14 11.00
N TRP A 106 10.02 9.98 10.03
CA TRP A 106 8.92 10.92 10.19
C TRP A 106 7.63 10.22 10.65
N ALA A 107 7.24 9.12 9.99
CA ALA A 107 6.04 8.38 10.36
C ALA A 107 6.17 7.70 11.74
N ALA A 108 7.35 7.18 12.07
CA ALA A 108 7.60 6.53 13.35
C ALA A 108 7.61 7.50 14.55
N THR A 109 7.80 8.79 14.29
CA THR A 109 7.86 9.85 15.32
C THR A 109 6.67 10.80 15.28
N LEU A 110 5.56 10.40 14.65
CA LEU A 110 4.34 11.20 14.61
C LEU A 110 3.83 11.51 16.02
N PRO A 111 3.37 12.75 16.28
CA PRO A 111 2.76 13.11 17.55
C PRO A 111 1.45 12.35 17.77
N GLU A 112 0.95 12.37 19.01
CA GLU A 112 -0.25 11.62 19.40
C GLU A 112 -1.50 12.00 18.58
N ASP A 113 -1.62 13.27 18.21
CA ASP A 113 -2.68 13.84 17.37
C ASP A 113 -2.38 13.76 15.85
N GLY A 114 -1.27 13.14 15.46
CA GLY A 114 -0.88 12.98 14.06
C GLY A 114 -1.80 12.05 13.26
N PRO A 115 -1.63 12.00 11.94
CA PRO A 115 -2.47 11.22 11.04
C PRO A 115 -2.40 9.71 11.33
N THR A 116 -3.42 8.97 10.85
CA THR A 116 -3.44 7.50 10.78
C THR A 116 -4.27 7.04 9.58
N GLY A 117 -3.99 5.87 9.05
CA GLY A 117 -4.68 5.27 7.89
C GLY A 117 -4.28 5.90 6.56
N GLY A 118 -3.18 6.64 6.52
CA GLY A 118 -2.70 7.32 5.33
C GLY A 118 -1.57 6.60 4.60
N PHE A 119 -1.28 7.09 3.39
CA PHE A 119 -0.10 6.74 2.62
C PHE A 119 0.75 7.98 2.43
N PHE A 120 2.01 7.94 2.85
CA PHE A 120 2.84 9.13 2.97
C PHE A 120 4.19 8.96 2.28
N ARG A 121 4.75 10.09 1.83
CA ARG A 121 6.15 10.26 1.41
C ARG A 121 6.63 11.63 1.85
N ASP A 122 7.81 11.69 2.46
CA ASP A 122 8.45 12.95 2.89
C ASP A 122 7.51 13.83 3.74
N GLY A 123 6.78 13.21 4.66
CA GLY A 123 5.83 13.91 5.53
C GLY A 123 4.53 14.37 4.85
N ARG A 124 4.32 14.04 3.58
CA ARG A 124 3.14 14.45 2.81
C ARG A 124 2.28 13.26 2.45
N LYS A 125 0.97 13.42 2.59
CA LYS A 125 0.02 12.42 2.10
C LYS A 125 0.06 12.33 0.59
N ILE A 126 0.16 11.11 0.09
CA ILE A 126 0.11 10.80 -1.34
C ILE A 126 -1.09 9.91 -1.65
N ALA A 127 -1.56 9.99 -2.89
CA ALA A 127 -2.63 9.11 -3.36
C ALA A 127 -2.13 7.67 -3.50
N TRP A 128 -3.04 6.73 -3.33
CA TRP A 128 -2.83 5.32 -3.60
C TRP A 128 -3.97 4.74 -4.43
#